data_1559082e7208c3394dc0917ff8d8e68e
#
_entry.id   1559082e7208c3394dc0917ff8d8e68e
#
_cell.length_a   1.000
_cell.length_b   1.000
_cell.length_c   1.000
_cell.angle_alpha   90.00
_cell.angle_beta   90.00
_cell.angle_gamma   90.00
#
_symmetry.space_group_name_H-M   'P 1'
#
loop_
_entity.id
_entity.type
_entity.pdbx_description
1 polymer ?
#
loop_
_entity_poly.entity_id
_entity_poly.type
_entity_poly.pdbx_seq_one_letter_code
_entity_poly.pdbx_strand_id
1 'polypeptide(L)' 'LEDFQSGIILHIEIEDLNQNYQRLKEIGVEILHGPCETDWGTESLLVKGPAGLVIDFYRMK' A
#
# COMPACT_ATOMS: atom_id res chain seq x y z
N LEU A 1 -22.85 4.73 0.73
CA LEU A 1 -22.08 4.82 -0.50
C LEU A 1 -20.90 5.76 -0.35
N GLU A 2 -21.10 6.81 0.45
CA GLU A 2 -19.96 7.65 0.78
C GLU A 2 -18.91 6.85 1.52
N ASP A 3 -19.35 5.99 2.40
CA ASP A 3 -18.44 5.11 3.11
C ASP A 3 -17.69 4.22 2.15
N PHE A 4 -18.39 3.78 1.13
CA PHE A 4 -17.78 2.93 0.14
C PHE A 4 -16.62 3.63 -0.55
N GLN A 5 -16.81 4.90 -0.89
CA GLN A 5 -15.76 5.65 -1.56
C GLN A 5 -14.53 5.81 -0.68
N SER A 6 -14.75 6.08 0.60
CA SER A 6 -13.63 6.30 1.50
C SER A 6 -13.02 5.00 1.98
N GLY A 7 -13.67 3.87 1.69
CA GLY A 7 -13.20 2.58 2.15
C GLY A 7 -12.57 1.70 1.10
N ILE A 8 -12.42 2.19 -0.13
CA ILE A 8 -11.88 1.35 -1.19
C ILE A 8 -10.40 1.15 -0.99
N ILE A 9 -9.98 -0.11 -1.00
CA ILE A 9 -8.58 -0.49 -0.90
C ILE A 9 -8.26 -1.42 -2.05
N LEU A 10 -7.25 -1.07 -2.84
CA LEU A 10 -6.73 -1.94 -3.87
C LEU A 10 -5.59 -2.75 -3.31
N HIS A 11 -5.60 -4.04 -3.54
CA HIS A 11 -4.52 -4.93 -3.11
C HIS A 11 -3.71 -5.34 -4.32
N ILE A 12 -2.42 -5.03 -4.31
CA ILE A 12 -1.52 -5.31 -5.43
C ILE A 12 -0.33 -6.09 -4.91
N GLU A 13 -0.15 -7.29 -5.43
CA GLU A 13 0.99 -8.12 -5.06
C GLU A 13 2.20 -7.72 -5.88
N ILE A 14 3.35 -7.53 -5.21
CA ILE A 14 4.59 -7.19 -5.88
C ILE A 14 5.72 -8.04 -5.31
N GLU A 15 6.79 -8.20 -6.09
CA GLU A 15 7.90 -9.03 -5.67
C GLU A 15 8.90 -8.29 -4.79
N ASP A 16 9.17 -7.03 -5.12
CA ASP A 16 10.17 -6.25 -4.39
C ASP A 16 9.51 -5.06 -3.73
N LEU A 17 9.06 -5.25 -2.51
CA LEU A 17 8.34 -4.22 -1.78
C LEU A 17 9.25 -3.04 -1.43
N ASN A 18 10.52 -3.33 -1.10
CA ASN A 18 11.45 -2.27 -0.74
C ASN A 18 11.73 -1.34 -1.91
N GLN A 19 11.92 -1.89 -3.09
CA GLN A 19 12.14 -1.08 -4.27
C GLN A 19 10.92 -0.23 -4.57
N ASN A 20 9.75 -0.81 -4.46
CA ASN A 20 8.51 -0.09 -4.67
C ASN A 20 8.36 1.05 -3.67
N TYR A 21 8.70 0.79 -2.42
CA TYR A 21 8.63 1.79 -1.38
C TYR A 21 9.55 2.99 -1.70
N GLN A 22 10.78 2.70 -2.11
CA GLN A 22 11.73 3.75 -2.46
C GLN A 22 11.23 4.58 -3.64
N ARG A 23 10.70 3.92 -4.64
CA ARG A 23 10.17 4.61 -5.82
C ARG A 23 9.00 5.51 -5.44
N LEU A 24 8.09 5.03 -4.61
CA LEU A 24 6.94 5.82 -4.20
C LEU A 24 7.35 7.03 -3.39
N LYS A 25 8.36 6.89 -2.55
CA LYS A 25 8.88 8.03 -1.80
C LYS A 25 9.47 9.07 -2.74
N GLU A 26 10.18 8.63 -3.75
CA GLU A 26 10.83 9.54 -4.69
C GLU A 26 9.83 10.37 -5.47
N ILE A 27 8.69 9.79 -5.83
CA ILE A 27 7.69 10.52 -6.58
C ILE A 27 6.72 11.27 -5.69
N GLY A 28 6.89 11.20 -4.38
CA GLY A 28 6.12 12.02 -3.46
C GLY A 28 4.78 11.45 -3.03
N VAL A 29 4.58 10.15 -3.16
CA VAL A 29 3.35 9.52 -2.71
C VAL A 29 3.32 9.48 -1.19
N GLU A 30 2.16 9.77 -0.61
CA GLU A 30 2.00 9.72 0.82
C GLU A 30 1.94 8.28 1.31
N ILE A 31 2.85 7.92 2.20
CA ILE A 31 2.89 6.58 2.78
C ILE A 31 2.07 6.60 4.06
N LEU A 32 1.04 5.77 4.12
CA LEU A 32 0.17 5.72 5.28
C LEU A 32 0.69 4.78 6.34
N HIS A 33 1.30 3.66 5.91
CA HIS A 33 1.75 2.66 6.87
C HIS A 33 2.73 1.72 6.20
N GLY A 34 3.75 1.31 6.94
CA GLY A 34 4.69 0.31 6.50
C GLY A 34 5.88 0.85 5.73
N PRO A 35 6.65 -0.02 5.11
CA PRO A 35 6.42 -1.49 5.00
C PRO A 35 6.54 -2.20 6.34
N CYS A 36 5.67 -3.16 6.57
CA CYS A 36 5.73 -3.92 7.81
C CYS A 36 5.24 -5.34 7.57
N GLU A 37 5.69 -6.25 8.43
CA GLU A 37 5.27 -7.64 8.36
C GLU A 37 3.93 -7.81 9.06
N THR A 38 3.12 -8.71 8.49
CA THR A 38 1.86 -9.10 9.11
C THR A 38 2.04 -10.43 9.83
N ASP A 39 1.06 -10.77 10.66
CA ASP A 39 1.13 -12.01 11.42
C ASP A 39 0.96 -13.24 10.53
N TRP A 40 0.44 -13.07 9.33
CA TRP A 40 0.18 -14.22 8.44
C TRP A 40 1.22 -14.37 7.34
N GLY A 41 2.38 -13.78 7.52
CA GLY A 41 3.52 -14.05 6.65
C GLY A 41 3.60 -13.21 5.40
N THR A 42 2.99 -12.06 5.40
CA THR A 42 3.14 -11.12 4.29
C THR A 42 3.78 -9.83 4.78
N GLU A 43 4.25 -9.03 3.84
CA GLU A 43 4.63 -7.66 4.12
C GLU A 43 3.66 -6.74 3.40
N SER A 44 3.28 -5.64 4.05
CA SER A 44 2.30 -4.71 3.52
C SER A 44 2.82 -3.28 3.52
N LEU A 45 2.42 -2.54 2.52
CA LEU A 45 2.74 -1.12 2.41
C LEU A 45 1.47 -0.39 1.98
N LEU A 46 0.96 0.46 2.84
CA LEU A 46 -0.26 1.21 2.56
C LEU A 46 0.10 2.62 2.13
N VAL A 47 -0.43 3.03 1.00
CA VAL A 47 -0.19 4.37 0.48
C VAL A 47 -1.52 5.01 0.11
N LYS A 48 -1.52 6.33 0.08
CA LYS A 48 -2.71 7.09 -0.28
C LYS A 48 -2.69 7.39 -1.77
N GLY A 49 -3.72 6.92 -2.46
CA GLY A 49 -3.89 7.20 -3.87
C GLY A 49 -4.80 8.39 -4.09
N PRO A 50 -5.17 8.64 -5.35
CA PRO A 50 -6.04 9.77 -5.68
C PRO A 50 -7.47 9.52 -5.20
N ALA A 51 -8.18 10.63 -4.93
CA ALA A 51 -9.60 10.59 -4.60
C ALA A 51 -9.92 9.72 -3.38
N GLY A 52 -9.01 9.67 -2.41
CA GLY A 52 -9.26 8.91 -1.20
C GLY A 52 -9.04 7.42 -1.32
N LEU A 53 -8.52 6.97 -2.45
CA LEU A 53 -8.19 5.57 -2.65
C LEU A 53 -6.99 5.19 -1.79
N VAL A 54 -7.03 4.00 -1.22
CA VAL A 54 -5.89 3.44 -0.49
C VAL A 54 -5.38 2.24 -1.28
N ILE A 55 -4.07 2.15 -1.44
CA ILE A 55 -3.45 1.05 -2.16
C ILE A 55 -2.59 0.26 -1.18
N ASP A 56 -2.85 -1.04 -1.14
CA ASP A 56 -2.10 -1.97 -0.30
C ASP A 56 -1.18 -2.79 -1.19
N PHE A 57 0.09 -2.39 -1.25
CA PHE A 57 1.09 -3.20 -1.92
C PHE A 57 1.56 -4.26 -0.95
N TYR A 58 1.52 -5.51 -1.36
CA TYR A 58 1.91 -6.57 -0.45
C TYR A 58 2.80 -7.58 -1.15
N ARG A 59 3.48 -8.36 -0.33
CA ARG A 59 4.43 -9.34 -0.81
C ARG A 59 4.30 -10.58 0.09
N MET A 60 4.22 -11.74 -0.56
CA MET A 60 4.22 -13.00 0.17
C MET A 60 5.64 -13.37 0.56
N LYS A 61 5.82 -13.80 1.78
CA LYS A 61 7.14 -14.18 2.26
C LYS A 61 7.38 -15.67 2.13
#